data_0832829c88e82aa8ace16850b943a9f2
#
_entry.id   0832829c88e82aa8ace16850b943a9f2
#
_cell.length_a   1.000
_cell.length_b   1.000
_cell.length_c   1.000
_cell.angle_alpha   90.00
_cell.angle_beta   90.00
_cell.angle_gamma   90.00
#
_symmetry.space_group_name_H-M   'P 1'
#
loop_
_entity.id
_entity.type
_entity.pdbx_description
1 polymer ?
#
loop_
_entity_poly.entity_id
_entity_poly.type
_entity_poly.pdbx_seq_one_letter_code
_entity_poly.pdbx_strand_id
1 'polypeptide(L)'
;MTADNTEAPPGPRRSDRTRTAILDAARQRFAAQGFERTTIRAVAADAGIDPSMVMRYYGSKAQLFDAALDIDLCLPDLSATPAEERAEALVRHFLHRWEHEGADDALLLLLRSAVTNDQAARRMREIFAAQVSPALGSAAKDNVGLVSAQLLGLALTRYLLRIPAVVRMTPEEIVAAYTPAVRSILEPQASAPGA
;
A
#
# COMPACT_ATOMS: atom_id res chain seq x y z
N MET A 1 10.31 -49.24 -6.21
CA MET A 1 10.00 -48.06 -7.06
C MET A 1 8.65 -47.52 -6.63
N THR A 2 8.63 -46.66 -5.63
CA THR A 2 7.43 -45.98 -5.13
C THR A 2 7.36 -44.65 -5.85
N ALA A 3 6.31 -44.50 -6.68
CA ALA A 3 6.04 -43.22 -7.38
C ALA A 3 5.61 -42.17 -6.33
N ASP A 4 6.40 -41.12 -6.19
CA ASP A 4 6.08 -39.94 -5.40
C ASP A 4 4.99 -39.16 -6.15
N ASN A 5 3.75 -39.29 -5.66
CA ASN A 5 2.59 -38.59 -6.20
C ASN A 5 2.52 -37.20 -5.52
N THR A 6 3.37 -36.28 -5.96
CA THR A 6 3.28 -34.88 -5.52
C THR A 6 2.07 -34.24 -6.18
N GLU A 7 0.92 -34.33 -5.49
CA GLU A 7 -0.32 -33.65 -5.90
C GLU A 7 -0.11 -32.13 -5.85
N ALA A 8 -0.18 -31.50 -7.01
CA ALA A 8 -0.09 -30.04 -7.12
C ALA A 8 -1.20 -29.38 -6.28
N PRO A 9 -0.94 -28.24 -5.58
CA PRO A 9 -1.93 -27.59 -4.76
C PRO A 9 -3.17 -27.22 -5.59
N PRO A 10 -4.39 -27.40 -5.05
CA PRO A 10 -5.62 -27.12 -5.77
C PRO A 10 -5.65 -25.64 -6.18
N GLY A 11 -5.83 -25.36 -7.47
CA GLY A 11 -5.92 -24.01 -8.02
C GLY A 11 -7.06 -23.20 -7.35
N PRO A 12 -7.02 -21.86 -7.41
CA PRO A 12 -7.97 -20.98 -6.73
C PRO A 12 -9.40 -21.36 -7.07
N ARG A 13 -10.26 -21.48 -6.06
CA ARG A 13 -11.67 -21.83 -6.21
C ARG A 13 -12.39 -20.80 -7.08
N ARG A 14 -13.45 -21.19 -7.78
CA ARG A 14 -14.25 -20.28 -8.63
C ARG A 14 -14.75 -19.05 -7.86
N SER A 15 -15.09 -19.22 -6.58
CA SER A 15 -15.48 -18.13 -5.68
C SER A 15 -14.37 -17.09 -5.49
N ASP A 16 -13.11 -17.55 -5.38
CA ASP A 16 -11.97 -16.67 -5.13
C ASP A 16 -11.64 -15.85 -6.37
N ARG A 17 -11.69 -16.46 -7.56
CA ARG A 17 -11.53 -15.76 -8.85
C ARG A 17 -12.61 -14.69 -9.03
N THR A 18 -13.86 -15.01 -8.68
CA THR A 18 -14.97 -14.05 -8.75
C THR A 18 -14.76 -12.88 -7.79
N ARG A 19 -14.31 -13.16 -6.55
CA ARG A 19 -14.03 -12.14 -5.55
C ARG A 19 -12.89 -11.22 -6.00
N THR A 20 -11.81 -11.77 -6.53
CA THR A 20 -10.69 -11.00 -7.10
C THR A 20 -11.15 -10.12 -8.24
N ALA A 21 -11.90 -10.66 -9.20
CA ALA A 21 -12.41 -9.87 -10.33
C ALA A 21 -13.29 -8.69 -9.89
N ILE A 22 -14.11 -8.88 -8.85
CA ILE A 22 -14.92 -7.79 -8.28
C ILE A 22 -14.00 -6.71 -7.66
N LEU A 23 -13.00 -7.12 -6.88
CA LEU A 23 -12.09 -6.17 -6.23
C LEU A 23 -11.28 -5.38 -7.24
N ASP A 24 -10.76 -6.00 -8.27
CA ASP A 24 -9.97 -5.34 -9.30
C ASP A 24 -10.82 -4.31 -10.07
N ALA A 25 -12.03 -4.70 -10.48
CA ALA A 25 -12.98 -3.78 -11.10
C ALA A 25 -13.37 -2.63 -10.18
N ALA A 26 -13.56 -2.91 -8.87
CA ALA A 26 -13.89 -1.90 -7.87
C ALA A 26 -12.73 -0.91 -7.67
N ARG A 27 -11.49 -1.39 -7.54
CA ARG A 27 -10.29 -0.56 -7.40
C ARG A 27 -10.12 0.38 -8.57
N GLN A 28 -10.20 -0.13 -9.79
CA GLN A 28 -10.10 0.68 -11.01
C GLN A 28 -11.20 1.76 -11.07
N ARG A 29 -12.45 1.40 -10.81
CA ARG A 29 -13.55 2.36 -10.81
C ARG A 29 -13.44 3.41 -9.72
N PHE A 30 -13.17 3.01 -8.49
CA PHE A 30 -12.99 3.94 -7.39
C PHE A 30 -11.78 4.87 -7.62
N ALA A 31 -10.69 4.36 -8.18
CA ALA A 31 -9.53 5.17 -8.56
C ALA A 31 -9.86 6.20 -9.65
N ALA A 32 -10.65 5.81 -10.65
CA ALA A 32 -10.98 6.68 -11.78
C ALA A 32 -12.05 7.75 -11.46
N GLN A 33 -13.08 7.40 -10.68
CA GLN A 33 -14.28 8.22 -10.50
C GLN A 33 -14.55 8.64 -9.05
N GLY A 34 -13.81 8.08 -8.09
CA GLY A 34 -14.04 8.26 -6.66
C GLY A 34 -15.22 7.45 -6.13
N PHE A 35 -15.36 7.49 -4.80
CA PHE A 35 -16.42 6.74 -4.11
C PHE A 35 -17.83 7.15 -4.57
N GLU A 36 -18.13 8.44 -4.61
CA GLU A 36 -19.51 8.92 -4.85
C GLU A 36 -20.08 8.48 -6.20
N ARG A 37 -19.31 8.62 -7.28
CA ARG A 37 -19.75 8.34 -8.65
C ARG A 37 -19.71 6.86 -9.04
N THR A 38 -19.04 6.02 -8.28
CA THR A 38 -19.00 4.58 -8.51
C THR A 38 -20.29 3.92 -8.06
N THR A 39 -20.84 3.00 -8.85
CA THR A 39 -22.03 2.22 -8.51
C THR A 39 -21.74 0.72 -8.53
N ILE A 40 -22.45 -0.07 -7.72
CA ILE A 40 -22.34 -1.53 -7.72
C ILE A 40 -22.64 -2.12 -9.11
N ARG A 41 -23.62 -1.58 -9.84
CA ARG A 41 -23.94 -2.03 -11.20
C ARG A 41 -22.79 -1.82 -12.17
N ALA A 42 -22.09 -0.69 -12.05
CA ALA A 42 -20.96 -0.40 -12.90
C ALA A 42 -19.77 -1.31 -12.61
N VAL A 43 -19.45 -1.56 -11.31
CA VAL A 43 -18.43 -2.53 -10.91
C VAL A 43 -18.76 -3.94 -11.40
N ALA A 44 -20.01 -4.37 -11.26
CA ALA A 44 -20.45 -5.68 -11.72
C ALA A 44 -20.32 -5.85 -13.24
N ALA A 45 -20.64 -4.80 -14.00
CA ALA A 45 -20.47 -4.79 -15.46
C ALA A 45 -19.00 -4.94 -15.86
N ASP A 46 -18.07 -4.21 -15.20
CA ASP A 46 -16.64 -4.32 -15.48
C ASP A 46 -16.07 -5.70 -15.10
N ALA A 47 -16.56 -6.27 -14.00
CA ALA A 47 -16.17 -7.61 -13.56
C ALA A 47 -16.83 -8.74 -14.38
N GLY A 48 -17.78 -8.45 -15.27
CA GLY A 48 -18.51 -9.42 -16.07
C GLY A 48 -19.43 -10.33 -15.25
N ILE A 49 -20.01 -9.82 -14.15
CA ILE A 49 -20.85 -10.57 -13.21
C ILE A 49 -22.17 -9.85 -12.90
N ASP A 50 -23.13 -10.60 -12.34
CA ASP A 50 -24.40 -10.02 -11.91
C ASP A 50 -24.23 -9.12 -10.67
N PRO A 51 -24.89 -7.93 -10.62
CA PRO A 51 -24.83 -7.04 -9.46
C PRO A 51 -25.24 -7.68 -8.13
N SER A 52 -26.15 -8.65 -8.14
CA SER A 52 -26.57 -9.38 -6.94
C SER A 52 -25.41 -10.20 -6.34
N MET A 53 -24.51 -10.68 -7.18
CA MET A 53 -23.30 -11.37 -6.74
C MET A 53 -22.34 -10.42 -6.01
N VAL A 54 -22.16 -9.20 -6.50
CA VAL A 54 -21.35 -8.19 -5.79
C VAL A 54 -21.94 -7.92 -4.41
N MET A 55 -23.26 -7.72 -4.35
CA MET A 55 -23.97 -7.52 -3.08
C MET A 55 -23.86 -8.72 -2.15
N ARG A 56 -23.91 -9.95 -2.69
CA ARG A 56 -23.75 -11.17 -1.89
C ARG A 56 -22.34 -11.31 -1.29
N TYR A 57 -21.29 -10.89 -2.03
CA TYR A 57 -19.92 -10.99 -1.55
C TYR A 57 -19.52 -9.88 -0.60
N TYR A 58 -20.03 -8.67 -0.80
CA TYR A 58 -19.54 -7.47 -0.10
C TYR A 58 -20.64 -6.71 0.66
N GLY A 59 -21.91 -7.06 0.52
CA GLY A 59 -23.02 -6.48 1.26
C GLY A 59 -23.41 -5.06 0.81
N SER A 60 -22.48 -4.12 0.73
CA SER A 60 -22.74 -2.73 0.37
C SER A 60 -21.59 -2.11 -0.43
N LYS A 61 -21.85 -0.95 -1.06
CA LYS A 61 -20.80 -0.15 -1.73
C LYS A 61 -19.71 0.29 -0.75
N ALA A 62 -20.10 0.65 0.48
CA ALA A 62 -19.12 1.05 1.51
C ALA A 62 -18.22 -0.11 1.93
N GLN A 63 -18.78 -1.31 2.12
CA GLN A 63 -18.00 -2.51 2.42
C GLN A 63 -17.13 -2.96 1.26
N LEU A 64 -17.60 -2.83 0.01
CA LEU A 64 -16.79 -3.08 -1.17
C LEU A 64 -15.63 -2.08 -1.26
N PHE A 65 -15.86 -0.82 -0.96
CA PHE A 65 -14.82 0.20 -0.93
C PHE A 65 -13.79 -0.07 0.15
N ASP A 66 -14.23 -0.46 1.35
CA ASP A 66 -13.34 -0.85 2.45
C ASP A 66 -12.45 -2.04 2.06
N ALA A 67 -13.04 -3.06 1.45
CA ALA A 67 -12.30 -4.21 0.92
C ALA A 67 -11.33 -3.83 -0.21
N ALA A 68 -11.68 -2.85 -1.04
CA ALA A 68 -10.79 -2.33 -2.09
C ALA A 68 -9.59 -1.57 -1.52
N LEU A 69 -9.72 -0.98 -0.33
CA LEU A 69 -8.67 -0.30 0.42
C LEU A 69 -7.88 -1.23 1.36
N ASP A 70 -8.23 -2.51 1.38
CA ASP A 70 -7.49 -3.51 2.18
C ASP A 70 -6.18 -3.85 1.48
N ILE A 71 -5.07 -3.35 2.05
CA ILE A 71 -3.74 -3.42 1.46
C ILE A 71 -2.80 -4.02 2.48
N ASP A 72 -2.06 -5.04 2.06
CA ASP A 72 -0.87 -5.49 2.75
C ASP A 72 0.35 -4.77 2.14
N LEU A 73 1.07 -4.03 2.97
CA LEU A 73 2.29 -3.34 2.55
C LEU A 73 3.46 -4.31 2.39
N CYS A 74 3.33 -5.56 2.85
CA CYS A 74 4.38 -6.59 2.83
C CYS A 74 5.71 -6.08 3.38
N LEU A 75 5.66 -5.26 4.44
CA LEU A 75 6.84 -4.61 5.00
C LEU A 75 7.83 -5.67 5.52
N PRO A 76 9.14 -5.51 5.23
CA PRO A 76 10.15 -6.38 5.79
C PRO A 76 10.23 -6.23 7.31
N ASP A 77 10.62 -7.29 8.00
CA ASP A 77 10.96 -7.21 9.42
C ASP A 77 12.29 -6.47 9.59
N LEU A 78 12.20 -5.17 9.84
CA LEU A 78 13.37 -4.32 10.04
C LEU A 78 14.03 -4.53 11.41
N SER A 79 13.41 -5.29 12.32
CA SER A 79 14.00 -5.58 13.64
C SER A 79 15.27 -6.43 13.53
N ALA A 80 15.33 -7.31 12.52
CA ALA A 80 16.48 -8.14 12.21
C ALA A 80 17.54 -7.43 11.34
N THR A 81 17.22 -6.24 10.78
CA THR A 81 18.12 -5.46 9.93
C THR A 81 19.04 -4.57 10.78
N PRO A 82 20.37 -4.50 10.49
CA PRO A 82 21.25 -3.56 11.16
C PRO A 82 20.72 -2.13 11.10
N ALA A 83 20.91 -1.36 12.18
CA ALA A 83 20.32 -0.01 12.28
C ALA A 83 20.69 0.88 11.09
N GLU A 84 21.96 0.85 10.69
CA GLU A 84 22.51 1.62 9.58
C GLU A 84 21.91 1.27 8.20
N GLU A 85 21.32 0.08 8.04
CA GLU A 85 20.73 -0.40 6.79
C GLU A 85 19.21 -0.21 6.74
N ARG A 86 18.54 0.00 7.88
CA ARG A 86 17.07 0.07 7.98
C ARG A 86 16.45 1.13 7.08
N ALA A 87 17.05 2.31 7.06
CA ALA A 87 16.57 3.44 6.27
C ALA A 87 16.61 3.11 4.77
N GLU A 88 17.71 2.54 4.29
CA GLU A 88 17.85 2.14 2.90
C GLU A 88 16.90 1.00 2.54
N ALA A 89 16.82 -0.03 3.39
CA ALA A 89 15.90 -1.15 3.19
C ALA A 89 14.44 -0.68 3.06
N LEU A 90 14.03 0.27 3.90
CA LEU A 90 12.68 0.83 3.85
C LEU A 90 12.42 1.63 2.57
N VAL A 91 13.37 2.46 2.13
CA VAL A 91 13.22 3.24 0.89
C VAL A 91 13.21 2.32 -0.34
N ARG A 92 14.06 1.30 -0.38
CA ARG A 92 14.08 0.29 -1.47
C ARG A 92 12.78 -0.51 -1.51
N HIS A 93 12.29 -0.96 -0.34
CA HIS A 93 11.01 -1.66 -0.25
C HIS A 93 9.85 -0.78 -0.73
N PHE A 94 9.81 0.49 -0.31
CA PHE A 94 8.81 1.45 -0.78
C PHE A 94 8.80 1.55 -2.31
N LEU A 95 9.97 1.73 -2.95
CA LEU A 95 10.06 1.80 -4.41
C LEU A 95 9.61 0.50 -5.08
N HIS A 96 10.07 -0.65 -4.56
CA HIS A 96 9.67 -1.97 -5.06
C HIS A 96 8.15 -2.13 -5.04
N ARG A 97 7.51 -1.75 -3.94
CA ARG A 97 6.07 -1.85 -3.76
C ARG A 97 5.27 -0.98 -4.73
N TRP A 98 5.81 0.19 -5.09
CA TRP A 98 5.16 1.10 -6.03
C TRP A 98 5.48 0.84 -7.51
N GLU A 99 6.58 0.18 -7.83
CA GLU A 99 7.09 0.09 -9.21
C GLU A 99 7.04 -1.32 -9.81
N HIS A 100 7.06 -2.39 -8.99
CA HIS A 100 7.22 -3.75 -9.48
C HIS A 100 5.98 -4.66 -9.33
N GLU A 101 5.10 -4.41 -8.41
CA GLU A 101 3.94 -5.28 -8.15
C GLU A 101 2.65 -4.81 -8.86
N GLY A 102 2.81 -4.31 -10.09
CA GLY A 102 1.69 -3.81 -10.89
C GLY A 102 1.01 -2.67 -10.16
N ALA A 103 1.55 -1.44 -10.31
CA ALA A 103 1.22 -0.21 -9.58
C ALA A 103 -0.14 -0.33 -8.92
N ASP A 104 -0.14 -0.76 -7.67
CA ASP A 104 -1.36 -1.26 -7.04
C ASP A 104 -2.40 -0.16 -7.13
N ASP A 105 -3.38 -0.35 -7.98
CA ASP A 105 -4.55 0.53 -8.06
C ASP A 105 -5.09 0.81 -6.65
N ALA A 106 -4.85 -0.13 -5.71
CA ALA A 106 -5.22 0.00 -4.32
C ALA A 106 -4.37 1.04 -3.53
N LEU A 107 -3.04 1.06 -3.69
CA LEU A 107 -2.18 2.08 -3.05
C LEU A 107 -2.51 3.47 -3.57
N LEU A 108 -2.63 3.59 -4.89
CA LEU A 108 -2.98 4.85 -5.53
C LEU A 108 -4.41 5.29 -5.17
N LEU A 109 -5.35 4.35 -5.12
CA LEU A 109 -6.71 4.59 -4.65
C LEU A 109 -6.73 5.09 -3.21
N LEU A 110 -6.02 4.41 -2.30
CA LEU A 110 -5.94 4.80 -0.90
C LEU A 110 -5.35 6.20 -0.75
N LEU A 111 -4.22 6.47 -1.42
CA LEU A 111 -3.56 7.77 -1.36
C LEU A 111 -4.46 8.91 -1.87
N ARG A 112 -5.16 8.70 -2.99
CA ARG A 112 -6.11 9.69 -3.53
C ARG A 112 -7.31 9.91 -2.62
N SER A 113 -7.85 8.82 -2.10
CA SER A 113 -9.10 8.87 -1.34
C SER A 113 -8.92 9.39 0.08
N ALA A 114 -7.76 9.16 0.71
CA ALA A 114 -7.50 9.54 2.10
C ALA A 114 -7.59 11.07 2.35
N VAL A 115 -7.43 11.88 1.31
CA VAL A 115 -7.53 13.36 1.42
C VAL A 115 -8.98 13.85 1.43
N THR A 116 -9.92 13.11 0.82
CA THR A 116 -11.29 13.58 0.58
C THR A 116 -12.37 12.67 1.15
N ASN A 117 -12.00 11.53 1.74
CA ASN A 117 -12.93 10.54 2.23
C ASN A 117 -12.49 10.03 3.61
N ASP A 118 -13.33 10.21 4.62
CA ASP A 118 -13.03 9.86 6.02
C ASP A 118 -12.81 8.36 6.24
N GLN A 119 -13.49 7.50 5.48
CA GLN A 119 -13.30 6.05 5.55
C GLN A 119 -11.89 5.67 5.07
N ALA A 120 -11.46 6.23 3.93
CA ALA A 120 -10.11 6.02 3.41
C ALA A 120 -9.04 6.60 4.35
N ALA A 121 -9.29 7.78 4.95
CA ALA A 121 -8.39 8.37 5.93
C ALA A 121 -8.27 7.49 7.19
N ARG A 122 -9.37 6.90 7.67
CA ARG A 122 -9.32 5.93 8.77
C ARG A 122 -8.50 4.70 8.38
N ARG A 123 -8.76 4.14 7.18
CA ARG A 123 -8.03 2.96 6.69
C ARG A 123 -6.53 3.22 6.60
N MET A 124 -6.12 4.39 6.10
CA MET A 124 -4.70 4.79 6.08
C MET A 124 -4.08 4.76 7.48
N ARG A 125 -4.77 5.32 8.47
CA ARG A 125 -4.29 5.31 9.87
C ARG A 125 -4.20 3.90 10.45
N GLU A 126 -5.15 3.03 10.15
CA GLU A 126 -5.15 1.62 10.57
C GLU A 126 -3.96 0.86 9.97
N ILE A 127 -3.68 1.04 8.68
CA ILE A 127 -2.51 0.46 8.01
C ILE A 127 -1.22 0.93 8.68
N PHE A 128 -1.08 2.21 8.98
CA PHE A 128 0.10 2.73 9.67
C PHE A 128 0.25 2.14 11.07
N ALA A 129 -0.82 2.06 11.84
CA ALA A 129 -0.78 1.49 13.18
C ALA A 129 -0.50 -0.02 13.18
N ALA A 130 -1.11 -0.76 12.24
CA ALA A 130 -1.04 -2.21 12.20
C ALA A 130 0.20 -2.75 11.48
N GLN A 131 0.72 -2.04 10.48
CA GLN A 131 1.81 -2.54 9.63
C GLN A 131 3.09 -1.71 9.75
N VAL A 132 3.01 -0.37 9.62
CA VAL A 132 4.22 0.47 9.60
C VAL A 132 4.84 0.58 11.00
N SER A 133 4.05 0.84 12.02
CA SER A 133 4.55 1.01 13.40
C SER A 133 5.27 -0.24 13.92
N PRO A 134 4.73 -1.46 13.78
CA PRO A 134 5.44 -2.67 14.19
C PRO A 134 6.73 -2.93 13.39
N ALA A 135 6.72 -2.69 12.08
CA ALA A 135 7.87 -2.93 11.21
C ALA A 135 9.08 -2.03 11.56
N LEU A 136 8.83 -0.80 12.01
CA LEU A 136 9.88 0.13 12.42
C LEU A 136 10.44 -0.14 13.82
N GLY A 137 9.75 -0.96 14.61
CA GLY A 137 10.15 -1.31 15.98
C GLY A 137 9.90 -0.22 17.02
N SER A 138 10.15 -0.55 18.29
CA SER A 138 9.84 0.33 19.43
C SER A 138 10.63 1.64 19.45
N ALA A 139 11.89 1.61 18.99
CA ALA A 139 12.78 2.80 19.00
C ALA A 139 12.31 3.90 18.03
N ALA A 140 11.61 3.53 16.96
CA ALA A 140 11.12 4.49 15.96
C ALA A 140 9.62 4.80 16.12
N LYS A 141 8.96 4.30 17.15
CA LYS A 141 7.50 4.39 17.33
C LYS A 141 6.99 5.83 17.31
N ASP A 142 7.72 6.75 17.94
CA ASP A 142 7.36 8.17 17.97
C ASP A 142 7.63 8.88 16.62
N ASN A 143 8.46 8.29 15.77
CA ASN A 143 8.88 8.85 14.49
C ASN A 143 8.12 8.28 13.27
N VAL A 144 7.23 7.32 13.48
CA VAL A 144 6.43 6.69 12.40
C VAL A 144 5.74 7.73 11.53
N GLY A 145 5.15 8.76 12.15
CA GLY A 145 4.49 9.85 11.42
C GLY A 145 5.44 10.63 10.51
N LEU A 146 6.67 10.90 10.98
CA LEU A 146 7.67 11.64 10.20
C LEU A 146 8.23 10.81 9.04
N VAL A 147 8.54 9.53 9.27
CA VAL A 147 8.94 8.60 8.20
C VAL A 147 7.84 8.47 7.17
N SER A 148 6.59 8.29 7.63
CA SER A 148 5.43 8.20 6.75
C SER A 148 5.24 9.48 5.94
N ALA A 149 5.44 10.66 6.52
CA ALA A 149 5.34 11.94 5.81
C ALA A 149 6.36 12.04 4.66
N GLN A 150 7.61 11.58 4.87
CA GLN A 150 8.63 11.55 3.83
C GLN A 150 8.23 10.64 2.66
N LEU A 151 7.83 9.41 2.97
CA LEU A 151 7.48 8.42 1.94
C LEU A 151 6.15 8.72 1.25
N LEU A 152 5.14 9.23 1.98
CA LEU A 152 3.89 9.70 1.38
C LEU A 152 4.10 10.94 0.50
N GLY A 153 4.99 11.85 0.89
CA GLY A 153 5.40 12.98 0.06
C GLY A 153 6.00 12.51 -1.27
N LEU A 154 6.88 11.51 -1.23
CA LEU A 154 7.44 10.88 -2.42
C LEU A 154 6.34 10.21 -3.27
N ALA A 155 5.46 9.42 -2.65
CA ALA A 155 4.34 8.79 -3.34
C ALA A 155 3.44 9.81 -4.04
N LEU A 156 3.06 10.87 -3.33
CA LEU A 156 2.24 11.95 -3.84
C LEU A 156 2.89 12.63 -5.05
N THR A 157 4.15 12.99 -4.94
CA THR A 157 4.86 13.78 -5.96
C THR A 157 5.23 12.94 -7.19
N ARG A 158 5.62 11.67 -7.01
CA ARG A 158 6.06 10.79 -8.09
C ARG A 158 4.90 10.11 -8.82
N TYR A 159 3.94 9.54 -8.07
CA TYR A 159 2.92 8.67 -8.66
C TYR A 159 1.57 9.36 -8.87
N LEU A 160 1.20 10.31 -8.01
CA LEU A 160 -0.09 11.00 -8.11
C LEU A 160 0.01 12.32 -8.90
N LEU A 161 0.86 13.26 -8.47
CA LEU A 161 1.06 14.55 -9.12
C LEU A 161 1.99 14.45 -10.33
N ARG A 162 2.81 13.42 -10.40
CA ARG A 162 3.75 13.15 -11.50
C ARG A 162 4.65 14.35 -11.80
N ILE A 163 5.22 14.95 -10.75
CA ILE A 163 6.13 16.10 -10.88
C ILE A 163 7.33 15.69 -11.74
N PRO A 164 7.58 16.37 -12.88
CA PRO A 164 8.58 15.91 -13.85
C PRO A 164 9.99 15.72 -13.27
N ALA A 165 10.41 16.54 -12.33
CA ALA A 165 11.71 16.43 -11.67
C ALA A 165 11.81 15.12 -10.85
N VAL A 166 10.73 14.71 -10.17
CA VAL A 166 10.71 13.50 -9.34
C VAL A 166 10.51 12.24 -10.18
N VAL A 167 9.67 12.33 -11.24
CA VAL A 167 9.42 11.18 -12.14
C VAL A 167 10.68 10.77 -12.91
N ARG A 168 11.55 11.73 -13.26
CA ARG A 168 12.81 11.44 -13.99
C ARG A 168 13.90 10.83 -13.13
N MET A 169 13.80 10.89 -11.80
CA MET A 169 14.79 10.26 -10.93
C MET A 169 14.76 8.74 -11.08
N THR A 170 15.92 8.14 -11.17
CA THR A 170 16.05 6.67 -11.10
C THR A 170 15.79 6.18 -9.67
N PRO A 171 15.47 4.89 -9.48
CA PRO A 171 15.34 4.31 -8.14
C PRO A 171 16.57 4.54 -7.28
N GLU A 172 17.77 4.43 -7.86
CA GLU A 172 19.06 4.63 -7.15
C GLU A 172 19.24 6.08 -6.71
N GLU A 173 18.86 7.05 -7.54
CA GLU A 173 18.90 8.48 -7.19
C GLU A 173 17.93 8.79 -6.05
N ILE A 174 16.75 8.16 -6.05
CA ILE A 174 15.79 8.32 -4.94
C ILE A 174 16.33 7.69 -3.66
N VAL A 175 16.87 6.47 -3.74
CA VAL A 175 17.48 5.81 -2.57
C VAL A 175 18.59 6.68 -2.00
N ALA A 176 19.50 7.20 -2.83
CA ALA A 176 20.59 8.06 -2.39
C ALA A 176 20.09 9.35 -1.71
N ALA A 177 19.02 9.95 -2.23
CA ALA A 177 18.46 11.20 -1.70
C ALA A 177 17.64 11.01 -0.42
N TYR A 178 16.82 9.96 -0.36
CA TYR A 178 15.87 9.76 0.74
C TYR A 178 16.44 8.98 1.93
N THR A 179 17.39 8.07 1.71
CA THR A 179 17.99 7.27 2.81
C THR A 179 18.57 8.14 3.92
N PRO A 180 19.35 9.21 3.67
CA PRO A 180 19.86 10.07 4.74
C PRO A 180 18.74 10.76 5.53
N ALA A 181 17.68 11.24 4.86
CA ALA A 181 16.55 11.89 5.51
C ALA A 181 15.77 10.91 6.39
N VAL A 182 15.48 9.71 5.89
CA VAL A 182 14.79 8.66 6.65
C VAL A 182 15.64 8.19 7.82
N ARG A 183 16.97 8.02 7.62
CA ARG A 183 17.89 7.64 8.69
C ARG A 183 17.91 8.66 9.82
N SER A 184 17.99 9.95 9.51
CA SER A 184 17.99 11.00 10.54
C SER A 184 16.72 11.02 11.40
N ILE A 185 15.61 10.50 10.86
CA ILE A 185 14.33 10.38 11.58
C ILE A 185 14.31 9.09 12.40
N LEU A 186 14.78 7.97 11.86
CA LEU A 186 14.79 6.68 12.55
C LEU A 186 15.80 6.66 13.70
N GLU A 187 16.92 7.34 13.54
CA GLU A 187 18.03 7.41 14.47
C GLU A 187 18.32 8.88 14.84
N PRO A 188 17.43 9.53 15.60
CA PRO A 188 17.71 10.90 16.01
C PRO A 188 19.03 10.89 16.81
N GLN A 189 20.00 11.68 16.32
CA GLN A 189 21.25 11.85 17.06
C GLN A 189 20.91 12.31 18.46
N ALA A 190 21.39 11.56 19.49
CA ALA A 190 21.29 11.99 20.85
C ALA A 190 21.86 13.41 20.89
N SER A 191 21.02 14.40 21.21
CA SER A 191 21.45 15.78 21.38
C SER A 191 22.68 15.79 22.28
N ALA A 192 23.80 16.30 21.80
CA ALA A 192 24.99 16.45 22.61
C ALA A 192 24.57 17.18 23.88
N PRO A 193 24.94 16.69 25.09
CA PRO A 193 24.63 17.38 26.32
C PRO A 193 25.21 18.79 26.21
N GLY A 194 24.35 19.78 26.42
CA GLY A 194 24.64 21.20 26.25
C GLY A 194 25.97 21.62 26.90
N ALA A 195 26.73 22.33 26.11
CA ALA A 195 27.90 23.07 26.60
C ALA A 195 27.43 24.31 27.36
#